data_765e82161eb755f290923eb7b57d7ac8
#
_entry.id   765e82161eb755f290923eb7b57d7ac8
#
_cell.length_a   1.000
_cell.length_b   1.000
_cell.length_c   1.000
_cell.angle_alpha   90.00
_cell.angle_beta   90.00
_cell.angle_gamma   90.00
#
_symmetry.space_group_name_H-M   'P 1'
#
loop_
_entity.id
_entity.type
_entity.pdbx_description
1 polymer ?
#
loop_
_entity_poly.entity_id
_entity_poly.type
_entity_poly.pdbx_seq_one_letter_code
_entity_poly.pdbx_strand_id
1 'polypeptide(L)'
;MYLGNSVNCKEAGQLKFMDKDESDKVKLLTPKSYQVHVACHELLGHGVGKLIYRNADGSVIPVIDPVTGENLNTCYEEGETWNSKFGKISTSFEECRADTCGWYLCTFPEVYFVFGVQEH
;
A
#
# COMPACT_ATOMS: atom_id res chain seq x y z
N MET A 1 2.96 13.58 -12.74
CA MET A 1 1.69 14.10 -12.17
C MET A 1 2.00 14.57 -10.77
N TYR A 2 1.68 15.82 -10.41
CA TYR A 2 1.97 16.31 -9.06
C TYR A 2 0.79 15.98 -8.16
N LEU A 3 0.90 14.88 -7.42
CA LEU A 3 -0.18 14.35 -6.57
C LEU A 3 -0.63 15.31 -5.46
N GLY A 4 0.25 16.22 -5.03
CA GLY A 4 -0.08 17.22 -4.02
C GLY A 4 -1.21 18.20 -4.38
N ASN A 5 -1.56 18.31 -5.66
CA ASN A 5 -2.66 19.19 -6.09
C ASN A 5 -4.05 18.54 -5.91
N SER A 6 -4.13 17.22 -5.81
CA SER A 6 -5.41 16.52 -5.66
C SER A 6 -5.95 16.55 -4.22
N VAL A 7 -5.10 16.88 -3.24
CA VAL A 7 -5.44 16.85 -1.81
C VAL A 7 -5.45 18.26 -1.20
N ASN A 8 -5.63 19.28 -2.02
CA ASN A 8 -5.70 20.64 -1.51
C ASN A 8 -7.07 20.93 -0.88
N CYS A 9 -7.26 20.41 0.34
CA CYS A 9 -8.49 20.59 1.13
C CYS A 9 -8.70 22.03 1.67
N LYS A 10 -7.89 22.99 1.23
CA LYS A 10 -7.95 24.39 1.73
C LYS A 10 -9.28 25.07 1.52
N GLU A 11 -10.05 24.66 0.51
CA GLU A 11 -11.36 25.23 0.17
C GLU A 11 -12.55 24.35 0.59
N ALA A 12 -12.31 23.17 1.14
CA ALA A 12 -13.40 22.35 1.65
C ALA A 12 -14.00 23.00 2.90
N GLY A 13 -15.28 23.37 2.83
CA GLY A 13 -16.05 23.77 4.01
C GLY A 13 -16.01 22.73 5.12
N GLN A 14 -16.67 22.98 6.25
CA GLN A 14 -16.79 21.98 7.32
C GLN A 14 -17.32 20.65 6.76
N LEU A 15 -16.68 19.55 7.11
CA LEU A 15 -17.16 18.20 6.77
C LEU A 15 -18.45 17.93 7.55
N LYS A 16 -19.56 17.81 6.84
CA LYS A 16 -20.91 17.76 7.44
C LYS A 16 -21.17 16.58 8.38
N PHE A 17 -20.30 15.57 8.36
CA PHE A 17 -20.38 14.35 9.19
C PHE A 17 -19.46 14.37 10.40
N MET A 18 -18.77 15.49 10.63
CA MET A 18 -17.85 15.71 11.75
C MET A 18 -18.17 17.01 12.46
N ASP A 19 -17.80 17.13 13.72
CA ASP A 19 -17.80 18.41 14.39
C ASP A 19 -16.70 19.34 13.83
N LYS A 20 -16.74 20.62 14.24
CA LYS A 20 -15.84 21.62 13.67
C LYS A 20 -14.38 21.35 14.01
N ASP A 21 -14.08 20.97 15.24
CA ASP A 21 -12.71 20.78 15.72
C ASP A 21 -12.07 19.55 15.07
N GLU A 22 -12.83 18.48 14.91
CA GLU A 22 -12.39 17.30 14.17
C GLU A 22 -12.17 17.61 12.69
N SER A 23 -13.10 18.33 12.06
CA SER A 23 -12.97 18.76 10.66
C SER A 23 -11.71 19.59 10.44
N ASP A 24 -11.38 20.51 11.34
CA ASP A 24 -10.20 21.36 11.24
C ASP A 24 -8.89 20.53 11.40
N LYS A 25 -8.88 19.55 12.33
CA LYS A 25 -7.75 18.60 12.47
C LYS A 25 -7.55 17.75 11.22
N VAL A 26 -8.62 17.18 10.68
CA VAL A 26 -8.57 16.37 9.44
C VAL A 26 -8.00 17.19 8.29
N LYS A 27 -8.46 18.42 8.08
CA LYS A 27 -7.94 19.31 7.02
C LYS A 27 -6.46 19.62 7.20
N LEU A 28 -6.01 19.81 8.43
CA LEU A 28 -4.61 20.10 8.74
C LEU A 28 -3.71 18.88 8.47
N LEU A 29 -4.16 17.68 8.85
CA LEU A 29 -3.35 16.47 8.82
C LEU A 29 -3.41 15.73 7.48
N THR A 30 -4.54 15.79 6.77
CA THR A 30 -4.75 15.05 5.52
C THR A 30 -3.62 15.26 4.50
N PRO A 31 -3.13 16.48 4.20
CA PRO A 31 -2.09 16.64 3.19
C PRO A 31 -0.78 15.92 3.55
N LYS A 32 -0.41 15.89 4.83
CA LYS A 32 0.82 15.22 5.30
C LYS A 32 0.65 13.70 5.33
N SER A 33 -0.45 13.23 5.91
CA SER A 33 -0.72 11.79 6.00
C SER A 33 -0.88 11.16 4.61
N TYR A 34 -1.51 11.87 3.67
CA TYR A 34 -1.63 11.42 2.30
C TYR A 34 -0.27 11.29 1.60
N GLN A 35 0.64 12.24 1.80
CA GLN A 35 2.00 12.14 1.24
C GLN A 35 2.74 10.91 1.76
N VAL A 36 2.65 10.63 3.06
CA VAL A 36 3.24 9.44 3.67
C VAL A 36 2.60 8.17 3.11
N HIS A 37 1.28 8.13 3.03
CA HIS A 37 0.55 6.99 2.46
C HIS A 37 0.95 6.73 1.01
N VAL A 38 0.97 7.76 0.16
CA VAL A 38 1.39 7.61 -1.25
C VAL A 38 2.83 7.11 -1.34
N ALA A 39 3.75 7.63 -0.54
CA ALA A 39 5.11 7.16 -0.55
C ALA A 39 5.22 5.68 -0.13
N CYS A 40 4.48 5.26 0.89
CA CYS A 40 4.40 3.85 1.28
C CYS A 40 3.76 2.97 0.20
N HIS A 41 2.72 3.44 -0.46
CA HIS A 41 2.07 2.78 -1.58
C HIS A 41 3.04 2.54 -2.74
N GLU A 42 3.73 3.59 -3.21
CA GLU A 42 4.62 3.51 -4.36
C GLU A 42 5.90 2.71 -4.05
N LEU A 43 6.59 3.06 -2.94
CA LEU A 43 7.91 2.49 -2.66
C LEU A 43 7.83 1.09 -2.04
N LEU A 44 6.86 0.85 -1.19
CA LEU A 44 6.74 -0.39 -0.44
C LEU A 44 5.52 -1.22 -0.88
N GLY A 45 4.44 -0.61 -1.32
CA GLY A 45 3.29 -1.30 -1.87
C GLY A 45 3.63 -1.99 -3.19
N HIS A 46 3.98 -1.24 -4.22
CA HIS A 46 4.41 -1.80 -5.50
C HIS A 46 5.80 -2.42 -5.45
N GLY A 47 6.70 -1.86 -4.63
CA GLY A 47 8.11 -2.26 -4.58
C GLY A 47 8.40 -3.52 -3.78
N VAL A 48 7.45 -4.08 -3.04
CA VAL A 48 7.67 -5.27 -2.20
C VAL A 48 6.85 -6.47 -2.68
N GLY A 49 7.32 -7.63 -2.29
CA GLY A 49 6.69 -8.91 -2.56
C GLY A 49 7.67 -9.88 -3.18
N LYS A 50 7.54 -11.14 -2.82
CA LYS A 50 8.31 -12.22 -3.42
C LYS A 50 7.49 -12.84 -4.54
N LEU A 51 8.05 -12.88 -5.73
CA LEU A 51 7.51 -13.70 -6.81
C LEU A 51 8.10 -15.10 -6.65
N ILE A 52 7.25 -16.07 -6.42
CA ILE A 52 7.63 -17.47 -6.22
C ILE A 52 7.42 -18.19 -7.54
N TYR A 53 8.51 -18.67 -8.11
CA TYR A 53 8.50 -19.42 -9.37
C TYR A 53 8.89 -20.88 -9.13
N ARG A 54 8.33 -21.77 -9.96
CA ARG A 54 8.83 -23.12 -10.08
C ARG A 54 10.13 -23.12 -10.87
N ASN A 55 11.17 -23.73 -10.33
CA ASN A 55 12.45 -23.90 -10.99
C ASN A 55 12.35 -24.95 -12.11
N ALA A 56 13.31 -24.96 -13.03
CA ALA A 56 13.37 -25.92 -14.13
C ALA A 56 13.48 -27.40 -13.68
N ASP A 57 14.00 -27.63 -12.47
CA ASP A 57 14.06 -28.95 -11.84
C ASP A 57 12.76 -29.37 -11.12
N GLY A 58 11.73 -28.53 -11.19
CA GLY A 58 10.43 -28.75 -10.54
C GLY A 58 10.37 -28.30 -9.07
N SER A 59 11.50 -27.88 -8.49
CA SER A 59 11.54 -27.38 -7.11
C SER A 59 10.90 -25.99 -7.01
N VAL A 60 10.43 -25.65 -5.82
CA VAL A 60 9.93 -24.30 -5.46
C VAL A 60 10.67 -23.87 -4.20
N ILE A 61 11.10 -22.62 -4.15
CA ILE A 61 11.69 -22.08 -2.91
C ILE A 61 10.62 -22.11 -1.83
N PRO A 62 10.86 -22.78 -0.70
CA PRO A 62 9.89 -22.88 0.37
C PRO A 62 9.65 -21.50 1.01
N VAL A 63 8.42 -21.09 1.06
CA VAL A 63 7.96 -19.87 1.74
C VAL A 63 6.88 -20.27 2.73
N ILE A 64 7.08 -19.92 3.97
CA ILE A 64 6.08 -20.17 5.02
C ILE A 64 5.01 -19.08 4.94
N ASP A 65 3.75 -19.49 4.88
CA ASP A 65 2.61 -18.60 5.07
C ASP A 65 2.58 -18.14 6.53
N PRO A 66 2.70 -16.85 6.82
CA PRO A 66 2.72 -16.35 8.19
C PRO A 66 1.38 -16.52 8.93
N VAL A 67 0.30 -16.78 8.22
CA VAL A 67 -1.04 -16.96 8.81
C VAL A 67 -1.27 -18.41 9.20
N THR A 68 -0.93 -19.35 8.32
CA THR A 68 -1.19 -20.78 8.55
C THR A 68 0.01 -21.50 9.15
N GLY A 69 1.23 -20.96 9.00
CA GLY A 69 2.49 -21.63 9.39
C GLY A 69 2.90 -22.75 8.43
N GLU A 70 2.17 -22.97 7.34
CA GLU A 70 2.44 -24.01 6.37
C GLU A 70 3.25 -23.46 5.18
N ASN A 71 3.86 -24.34 4.42
CA ASN A 71 4.51 -23.95 3.18
C ASN A 71 3.48 -23.52 2.15
N LEU A 72 3.71 -22.37 1.52
CA LEU A 72 2.94 -21.95 0.34
C LEU A 72 3.16 -22.98 -0.78
N ASN A 73 2.06 -23.44 -1.36
CA ASN A 73 2.05 -24.41 -2.46
C ASN A 73 1.71 -23.79 -3.81
N THR A 74 1.51 -22.47 -3.85
CA THR A 74 1.22 -21.70 -5.06
C THR A 74 2.48 -21.02 -5.57
N CYS A 75 2.71 -21.09 -6.87
CA CYS A 75 3.84 -20.45 -7.54
C CYS A 75 3.45 -20.09 -8.98
N TYR A 76 4.31 -19.30 -9.60
CA TYR A 76 4.26 -19.07 -11.04
C TYR A 76 5.00 -20.19 -11.76
N GLU A 77 4.42 -20.67 -12.84
CA GLU A 77 5.09 -21.58 -13.79
C GLU A 77 5.94 -20.74 -14.77
N GLU A 78 6.79 -21.44 -15.55
CA GLU A 78 7.63 -20.78 -16.55
C GLU A 78 6.78 -19.96 -17.54
N GLY A 79 7.15 -18.70 -17.74
CA GLY A 79 6.45 -17.78 -18.65
C GLY A 79 5.18 -17.16 -18.07
N GLU A 80 4.74 -17.55 -16.88
CA GLU A 80 3.61 -16.90 -16.22
C GLU A 80 4.01 -15.56 -15.59
N THR A 81 3.09 -14.63 -15.61
CA THR A 81 3.23 -13.29 -15.03
C THR A 81 2.00 -12.94 -14.22
N TRP A 82 2.07 -11.89 -13.42
CA TRP A 82 0.92 -11.31 -12.75
C TRP A 82 -0.25 -11.07 -13.73
N ASN A 83 0.04 -10.45 -14.87
CA ASN A 83 -0.97 -10.16 -15.87
C ASN A 83 -1.57 -11.43 -16.48
N SER A 84 -0.78 -12.48 -16.73
CA SER A 84 -1.30 -13.74 -17.25
C SER A 84 -2.21 -14.47 -16.26
N LYS A 85 -1.93 -14.33 -14.97
CA LYS A 85 -2.75 -14.95 -13.89
C LYS A 85 -4.04 -14.19 -13.62
N PHE A 86 -3.97 -12.86 -13.53
CA PHE A 86 -5.10 -12.04 -13.10
C PHE A 86 -5.85 -11.35 -14.24
N GLY A 87 -5.30 -11.38 -15.46
CA GLY A 87 -5.97 -10.87 -16.66
C GLY A 87 -6.50 -9.46 -16.50
N LYS A 88 -7.80 -9.28 -16.74
CA LYS A 88 -8.44 -7.94 -16.72
C LYS A 88 -8.43 -7.26 -15.35
N ILE A 89 -8.29 -8.00 -14.27
CA ILE A 89 -8.26 -7.43 -12.92
C ILE A 89 -6.84 -7.18 -12.40
N SER A 90 -5.81 -7.50 -13.17
CA SER A 90 -4.42 -7.44 -12.74
C SER A 90 -4.03 -6.07 -12.19
N THR A 91 -4.37 -5.00 -12.90
CA THR A 91 -4.06 -3.63 -12.47
C THR A 91 -4.82 -3.26 -11.21
N SER A 92 -6.13 -3.47 -11.17
CA SER A 92 -6.94 -3.13 -9.99
C SER A 92 -6.52 -3.91 -8.75
N PHE A 93 -6.10 -5.16 -8.93
CA PHE A 93 -5.65 -5.99 -7.83
C PHE A 93 -4.27 -5.57 -7.31
N GLU A 94 -3.36 -5.18 -8.22
CA GLU A 94 -2.06 -4.63 -7.83
C GLU A 94 -2.21 -3.33 -7.04
N GLU A 95 -3.07 -2.40 -7.49
CA GLU A 95 -3.38 -1.17 -6.77
C GLU A 95 -3.97 -1.45 -5.38
N CYS A 96 -4.91 -2.39 -5.29
CA CYS A 96 -5.50 -2.79 -4.01
C CYS A 96 -4.44 -3.38 -3.05
N ARG A 97 -3.51 -4.17 -3.57
CA ARG A 97 -2.39 -4.74 -2.82
C ARG A 97 -1.46 -3.63 -2.32
N ALA A 98 -1.12 -2.69 -3.18
CA ALA A 98 -0.25 -1.57 -2.85
C ALA A 98 -0.90 -0.63 -1.82
N ASP A 99 -2.18 -0.32 -1.98
CA ASP A 99 -2.95 0.47 -1.02
C ASP A 99 -3.03 -0.22 0.35
N THR A 100 -3.31 -1.52 0.38
CA THR A 100 -3.36 -2.29 1.64
C THR A 100 -2.03 -2.23 2.38
N CYS A 101 -0.91 -2.38 1.67
CA CYS A 101 0.42 -2.25 2.23
C CYS A 101 0.66 -0.83 2.76
N GLY A 102 0.35 0.19 1.97
CA GLY A 102 0.49 1.60 2.34
C GLY A 102 -0.30 1.95 3.60
N TRP A 103 -1.57 1.57 3.67
CA TRP A 103 -2.41 1.78 4.85
C TRP A 103 -1.89 1.06 6.09
N TYR A 104 -1.47 -0.20 5.95
CA TYR A 104 -0.88 -0.95 7.04
C TYR A 104 0.35 -0.26 7.60
N LEU A 105 1.27 0.17 6.74
CA LEU A 105 2.49 0.85 7.15
C LEU A 105 2.21 2.19 7.83
N CYS A 106 1.18 2.91 7.41
CA CYS A 106 0.76 4.16 8.05
C CYS A 106 0.20 3.99 9.49
N THR A 107 0.04 2.75 9.98
CA THR A 107 -0.30 2.52 11.40
C THR A 107 0.91 2.57 12.33
N PHE A 108 2.13 2.63 11.79
CA PHE A 108 3.37 2.64 12.57
C PHE A 108 3.91 4.07 12.69
N PRO A 109 4.07 4.62 13.91
CA PRO A 109 4.64 5.96 14.12
C PRO A 109 6.02 6.15 13.48
N GLU A 110 6.84 5.09 13.47
CA GLU A 110 8.20 5.10 12.94
C GLU A 110 8.23 5.50 11.46
N VAL A 111 7.21 5.15 10.70
CA VAL A 111 7.09 5.54 9.29
C VAL A 111 7.01 7.06 9.16
N TYR A 112 6.24 7.71 10.03
CA TYR A 112 6.09 9.17 10.00
C TYR A 112 7.40 9.89 10.34
N PHE A 113 8.22 9.35 11.25
CA PHE A 113 9.53 9.92 11.57
C PHE A 113 10.46 9.97 10.35
N VAL A 114 10.43 8.94 9.50
CA VAL A 114 11.21 8.93 8.25
C VAL A 114 10.84 10.11 7.34
N PHE A 115 9.58 10.53 7.37
CA PHE A 115 9.08 11.67 6.60
C PHE A 115 9.14 13.01 7.35
N GLY A 116 9.83 13.05 8.48
CA GLY A 116 10.03 14.28 9.26
C GLY A 116 8.78 14.74 10.01
N VAL A 117 7.79 13.89 10.19
CA VAL A 117 6.61 14.16 11.02
C VAL A 117 6.98 13.83 12.46
N GLN A 118 7.11 14.85 13.29
CA GLN A 118 7.38 14.70 14.74
C GLN A 118 6.05 14.68 15.50
N GLU A 119 6.01 13.88 16.56
CA GLU A 119 4.91 13.96 17.53
C GLU A 119 4.94 15.34 18.22
N HIS A 120 3.79 15.95 18.28
CA HIS A 120 3.53 17.18 19.06
C HIS A 120 2.61 16.87 20.23
#